data_521832d61015b5acbbb8080b415056df
#
_entry.id   521832d61015b5acbbb8080b415056df
#
_cell.length_a   1.000
_cell.length_b   1.000
_cell.length_c   1.000
_cell.angle_alpha   90.00
_cell.angle_beta   90.00
_cell.angle_gamma   90.00
#
_symmetry.space_group_name_H-M   'P 1'
#
loop_
_entity.id
_entity.type
_entity.pdbx_description
1 polymer ?
#
loop_
_entity_poly.entity_id
_entity_poly.type
_entity_poly.pdbx_seq_one_letter_code
_entity_poly.pdbx_strand_id
1 'polypeptide(L)'
;MFEKILVPVDGSETSWKAMEEAKKLAEAFRGEMVVVNVIQPYNNAALLVVPLDQATISQGNEELTKIGNSVLETAKEKMQDFKGKKEFLLEVGHPSERIIAVSKEKACTSIVIGSRGPAGTAEFFLGSVSSKVSQYASVPVLIVK
;
A
#
# COMPACT_ATOMS: atom_id res chain seq x y z
N MET A 1 8.35 -5.23 -17.75
CA MET A 1 7.68 -5.69 -16.51
C MET A 1 7.98 -4.78 -15.30
N PHE A 2 9.20 -4.30 -15.16
CA PHE A 2 9.60 -3.47 -14.01
C PHE A 2 9.95 -2.02 -14.38
N GLU A 3 9.33 -1.52 -15.44
CA GLU A 3 9.51 -0.13 -15.88
C GLU A 3 8.85 0.87 -14.92
N LYS A 4 7.75 0.46 -14.29
CA LYS A 4 7.06 1.26 -13.27
C LYS A 4 6.39 0.35 -12.25
N ILE A 5 6.91 0.34 -11.04
CA ILE A 5 6.52 -0.60 -9.98
C ILE A 5 5.64 0.11 -8.95
N LEU A 6 4.45 -0.41 -8.69
CA LEU A 6 3.61 0.03 -7.59
C LEU A 6 3.93 -0.78 -6.33
N VAL A 7 4.14 -0.09 -5.22
CA VAL A 7 4.44 -0.71 -3.92
C VAL A 7 3.49 -0.17 -2.86
N PRO A 8 2.50 -0.94 -2.44
CA PRO A 8 1.70 -0.60 -1.27
C PRO A 8 2.50 -0.78 0.02
N VAL A 9 2.46 0.21 0.90
CA VAL A 9 3.10 0.16 2.22
C VAL A 9 2.09 0.53 3.30
N ASP A 10 2.08 -0.23 4.39
CA ASP A 10 1.19 -0.04 5.53
C ASP A 10 1.93 0.11 6.86
N GLY A 11 3.26 0.18 6.81
CA GLY A 11 4.12 0.24 7.98
C GLY A 11 4.50 -1.12 8.55
N SER A 12 3.96 -2.21 8.04
CA SER A 12 4.33 -3.56 8.46
C SER A 12 5.74 -3.93 7.97
N GLU A 13 6.38 -4.88 8.66
CA GLU A 13 7.70 -5.38 8.29
C GLU A 13 7.72 -5.96 6.87
N THR A 14 6.69 -6.73 6.50
CA THR A 14 6.59 -7.30 5.16
C THR A 14 6.40 -6.24 4.09
N SER A 15 5.70 -5.14 4.37
CA SER A 15 5.58 -4.03 3.43
C SER A 15 6.91 -3.31 3.20
N TRP A 16 7.73 -3.16 4.24
CA TRP A 16 9.08 -2.60 4.09
C TRP A 16 10.01 -3.53 3.31
N LYS A 17 9.94 -4.83 3.56
CA LYS A 17 10.67 -5.83 2.75
C LYS A 17 10.25 -5.75 1.28
N ALA A 18 8.95 -5.67 1.01
CA ALA A 18 8.44 -5.52 -0.36
C ALA A 18 8.99 -4.26 -1.04
N MET A 19 9.04 -3.14 -0.32
CA MET A 19 9.59 -1.90 -0.85
C MET A 19 11.09 -2.01 -1.17
N GLU A 20 11.87 -2.67 -0.32
CA GLU A 20 13.29 -2.91 -0.57
C GLU A 20 13.52 -3.82 -1.79
N GLU A 21 12.73 -4.88 -1.96
CA GLU A 21 12.81 -5.73 -3.14
C GLU A 21 12.40 -4.99 -4.42
N ALA A 22 11.34 -4.18 -4.35
CA ALA A 22 10.92 -3.33 -5.46
C ALA A 22 12.00 -2.33 -5.86
N LYS A 23 12.69 -1.74 -4.89
CA LYS A 23 13.81 -0.82 -5.12
C LYS A 23 14.94 -1.50 -5.87
N LYS A 24 15.36 -2.69 -5.45
CA LYS A 24 16.38 -3.49 -6.15
C LYS A 24 15.98 -3.79 -7.61
N LEU A 25 14.71 -4.15 -7.82
CA LEU A 25 14.18 -4.39 -9.16
C LEU A 25 14.18 -3.10 -10.00
N ALA A 26 13.70 -1.99 -9.44
CA ALA A 26 13.69 -0.71 -10.14
C ALA A 26 15.12 -0.24 -10.49
N GLU A 27 16.08 -0.42 -9.62
CA GLU A 27 17.48 -0.13 -9.88
C GLU A 27 18.05 -1.00 -11.02
N ALA A 28 17.79 -2.32 -10.96
CA ALA A 28 18.27 -3.27 -11.96
C ALA A 28 17.70 -3.00 -13.36
N PHE A 29 16.44 -2.60 -13.44
CA PHE A 29 15.72 -2.39 -14.71
C PHE A 29 15.58 -0.90 -15.09
N ARG A 30 16.19 0.01 -14.33
CA ARG A 30 16.09 1.46 -14.52
C ARG A 30 14.63 1.95 -14.53
N GLY A 31 13.82 1.33 -13.67
CA GLY A 31 12.39 1.62 -13.54
C GLY A 31 12.09 2.76 -12.58
N GLU A 32 10.81 3.13 -12.57
CA GLU A 32 10.24 4.11 -11.63
C GLU A 32 9.48 3.39 -10.51
N MET A 33 9.28 4.05 -9.39
CA MET A 33 8.51 3.52 -8.27
C MET A 33 7.36 4.44 -7.89
N VAL A 34 6.20 3.85 -7.62
CA VAL A 34 5.05 4.51 -7.00
C VAL A 34 4.79 3.83 -5.68
N VAL A 35 4.97 4.54 -4.59
CA VAL A 35 4.73 4.04 -3.23
C VAL A 35 3.40 4.58 -2.75
N VAL A 36 2.49 3.71 -2.33
CA VAL A 36 1.14 4.09 -1.93
C VAL A 36 0.81 3.57 -0.54
N ASN A 37 0.23 4.44 0.28
CA ASN A 37 -0.47 4.03 1.49
C ASN A 37 -1.96 4.27 1.29
N VAL A 38 -2.79 3.30 1.64
CA VAL A 38 -4.24 3.40 1.56
C VAL A 38 -4.81 3.42 2.97
N ILE A 39 -5.51 4.50 3.32
CA ILE A 39 -6.26 4.59 4.56
C ILE A 39 -7.72 4.24 4.30
N GLN A 40 -8.29 3.44 5.20
CA GLN A 40 -9.71 3.07 5.16
C GLN A 40 -10.46 3.87 6.22
N PRO A 41 -11.25 4.89 5.81
CA PRO A 41 -11.91 5.77 6.76
C PRO A 41 -13.02 5.05 7.51
N TYR A 42 -13.31 5.52 8.72
CA TYR A 42 -14.50 5.09 9.44
C TYR A 42 -15.75 5.58 8.70
N ASN A 43 -16.71 4.68 8.52
CA ASN A 43 -18.04 5.03 8.05
C ASN A 43 -19.10 4.43 8.99
N ASN A 44 -20.25 5.08 9.07
CA ASN A 44 -21.36 4.62 9.94
C ASN A 44 -21.92 3.25 9.56
N ALA A 45 -21.76 2.83 8.31
CA ALA A 45 -22.33 1.57 7.82
C ALA A 45 -21.59 0.33 8.36
N ALA A 46 -20.31 0.47 8.74
CA ALA A 46 -19.53 -0.62 9.28
C ALA A 46 -19.73 -0.84 10.79
N LEU A 47 -20.39 0.09 11.48
CA LEU A 47 -20.55 0.11 12.93
C LEU A 47 -22.03 -0.06 13.33
N LEU A 48 -22.62 -1.17 12.93
CA LEU A 48 -24.03 -1.50 13.25
C LEU A 48 -24.34 -1.64 14.75
N VAL A 49 -23.35 -1.56 15.62
CA VAL A 49 -23.52 -1.80 17.05
C VAL A 49 -23.55 -0.53 17.89
N VAL A 50 -22.83 0.53 17.46
CA VAL A 50 -22.83 1.82 18.17
C VAL A 50 -22.76 2.95 17.13
N PRO A 51 -23.80 3.78 16.99
CA PRO A 51 -23.71 4.94 16.10
C PRO A 51 -22.71 5.96 16.67
N LEU A 52 -21.64 6.22 15.91
CA LEU A 52 -20.68 7.28 16.22
C LEU A 52 -21.23 8.61 15.69
N ASP A 53 -20.99 9.69 16.44
CA ASP A 53 -21.32 11.04 15.95
C ASP A 53 -20.32 11.51 14.89
N GLN A 54 -20.67 12.56 14.15
CA GLN A 54 -19.83 13.10 13.07
C GLN A 54 -18.48 13.64 13.58
N ALA A 55 -18.44 14.20 14.78
CA ALA A 55 -17.21 14.72 15.37
C ALA A 55 -16.21 13.60 15.67
N THR A 56 -16.68 12.48 16.24
CA THR A 56 -15.85 11.28 16.50
C THR A 56 -15.32 10.65 15.21
N ILE A 57 -16.17 10.56 14.19
CA ILE A 57 -15.79 10.03 12.87
C ILE A 57 -14.73 10.93 12.23
N SER A 58 -14.92 12.25 12.21
CA SER A 58 -13.96 13.20 11.65
C SER A 58 -12.62 13.14 12.36
N GLN A 59 -12.61 13.08 13.68
CA GLN A 59 -11.38 12.97 14.47
C GLN A 59 -10.65 11.67 14.18
N GLY A 60 -11.36 10.55 14.11
CA GLY A 60 -10.77 9.25 13.77
C GLY A 60 -10.16 9.24 12.36
N ASN A 61 -10.83 9.87 11.38
CA ASN A 61 -10.32 9.97 10.01
C ASN A 61 -9.10 10.88 9.92
N GLU A 62 -9.03 11.97 10.69
CA GLU A 62 -7.84 12.81 10.79
C GLU A 62 -6.64 12.04 11.35
N GLU A 63 -6.86 11.24 12.39
CA GLU A 63 -5.82 10.37 12.96
C GLU A 63 -5.30 9.35 11.97
N LEU A 64 -6.19 8.69 11.22
CA LEU A 64 -5.81 7.76 10.15
C LEU A 64 -4.98 8.45 9.07
N THR A 65 -5.34 9.66 8.68
CA THR A 65 -4.58 10.46 7.72
C THR A 65 -3.18 10.78 8.24
N LYS A 66 -3.05 11.15 9.51
CA LYS A 66 -1.73 11.38 10.15
C LYS A 66 -0.89 10.12 10.15
N ILE A 67 -1.47 8.97 10.49
CA ILE A 67 -0.78 7.67 10.47
C ILE A 67 -0.31 7.35 9.05
N GLY A 68 -1.17 7.50 8.06
CA GLY A 68 -0.83 7.26 6.65
C GLY A 68 0.31 8.14 6.16
N ASN A 69 0.27 9.43 6.48
CA ASN A 69 1.33 10.37 6.17
C ASN A 69 2.65 10.00 6.87
N SER A 70 2.58 9.55 8.11
CA SER A 70 3.77 9.08 8.85
C SER A 70 4.41 7.85 8.19
N VAL A 71 3.60 6.92 7.72
CA VAL A 71 4.09 5.75 6.95
C VAL A 71 4.80 6.21 5.67
N LEU A 72 4.23 7.15 4.94
CA LEU A 72 4.85 7.69 3.72
C LEU A 72 6.13 8.48 4.00
N GLU A 73 6.21 9.23 5.11
CA GLU A 73 7.45 9.90 5.50
C GLU A 73 8.57 8.89 5.80
N THR A 74 8.24 7.80 6.49
CA THR A 74 9.19 6.69 6.71
C THR A 74 9.61 6.06 5.38
N ALA A 75 8.69 5.87 4.45
CA ALA A 75 9.00 5.38 3.11
C ALA A 75 9.96 6.31 2.37
N LYS A 76 9.74 7.62 2.42
CA LYS A 76 10.63 8.62 1.82
C LYS A 76 12.05 8.55 2.39
N GLU A 77 12.18 8.40 3.71
CA GLU A 77 13.48 8.24 4.36
C GLU A 77 14.20 6.98 3.87
N LYS A 78 13.50 5.86 3.81
CA LYS A 78 14.05 4.58 3.33
C LYS A 78 14.41 4.60 1.84
N MET A 79 13.84 5.51 1.07
CA MET A 79 14.05 5.65 -0.37
C MET A 79 15.01 6.78 -0.76
N GLN A 80 15.70 7.42 0.20
CA GLN A 80 16.61 8.53 -0.08
C GLN A 80 17.75 8.18 -1.03
N ASP A 81 18.26 6.98 -0.95
CA ASP A 81 19.35 6.48 -1.79
C ASP A 81 18.90 6.00 -3.18
N PHE A 82 17.61 5.80 -3.40
CA PHE A 82 17.06 5.46 -4.71
C PHE A 82 17.13 6.66 -5.65
N LYS A 83 17.87 6.53 -6.75
CA LYS A 83 18.12 7.60 -7.72
C LYS A 83 17.09 7.69 -8.84
N GLY A 84 16.28 6.65 -8.99
CA GLY A 84 15.19 6.62 -9.97
C GLY A 84 14.04 7.57 -9.61
N LYS A 85 13.14 7.73 -10.55
CA LYS A 85 11.93 8.51 -10.32
C LYS A 85 11.01 7.79 -9.34
N LYS A 86 10.50 8.52 -8.36
CA LYS A 86 9.64 7.99 -7.29
C LYS A 86 8.51 8.95 -6.97
N GLU A 87 7.34 8.40 -6.71
CA GLU A 87 6.14 9.12 -6.32
C GLU A 87 5.56 8.48 -5.05
N PHE A 88 5.05 9.29 -4.14
CA PHE A 88 4.44 8.83 -2.89
C PHE A 88 3.00 9.32 -2.83
N LEU A 89 2.06 8.40 -2.62
CA LEU A 89 0.63 8.68 -2.67
C LEU A 89 -0.07 8.22 -1.39
N LEU A 90 -0.90 9.10 -0.85
CA LEU A 90 -1.88 8.74 0.17
C LEU A 90 -3.25 8.61 -0.51
N GLU A 91 -3.82 7.42 -0.42
CA GLU A 91 -5.12 7.10 -1.01
C GLU A 91 -6.14 6.77 0.07
N VAL A 92 -7.40 6.97 -0.24
CA VAL A 92 -8.52 6.74 0.68
C VAL A 92 -9.49 5.75 0.07
N GLY A 93 -9.85 4.72 0.79
CA GLY A 93 -10.82 3.73 0.37
C GLY A 93 -10.48 2.31 0.80
N HIS A 94 -11.04 1.33 0.12
CA HIS A 94 -10.75 -0.07 0.38
C HIS A 94 -9.35 -0.41 -0.18
N PRO A 95 -8.42 -0.94 0.65
CA PRO A 95 -7.03 -1.09 0.24
C PRO A 95 -6.82 -1.85 -1.07
N SER A 96 -7.39 -3.05 -1.21
CA SER A 96 -7.19 -3.84 -2.43
C SER A 96 -7.74 -3.17 -3.69
N GLU A 97 -8.91 -2.54 -3.59
CA GLU A 97 -9.53 -1.83 -4.71
C GLU A 97 -8.71 -0.60 -5.12
N ARG A 98 -8.26 0.20 -4.15
CA ARG A 98 -7.45 1.39 -4.43
C ARG A 98 -6.08 1.04 -5.01
N ILE A 99 -5.43 0.01 -4.50
CA ILE A 99 -4.15 -0.47 -5.06
C ILE A 99 -4.30 -0.84 -6.54
N ILE A 100 -5.34 -1.62 -6.86
CA ILE A 100 -5.62 -2.02 -8.25
C ILE A 100 -5.94 -0.81 -9.11
N ALA A 101 -6.75 0.12 -8.61
CA ALA A 101 -7.11 1.34 -9.33
C ALA A 101 -5.87 2.21 -9.60
N VAL A 102 -5.05 2.46 -8.59
CA VAL A 102 -3.80 3.25 -8.72
C VAL A 102 -2.84 2.61 -9.72
N SER A 103 -2.73 1.27 -9.74
CA SER A 103 -1.87 0.60 -10.71
C SER A 103 -2.26 0.91 -12.16
N LYS A 104 -3.56 1.04 -12.44
CA LYS A 104 -4.10 1.43 -13.75
C LYS A 104 -3.95 2.93 -14.01
N GLU A 105 -4.36 3.76 -13.06
CA GLU A 105 -4.30 5.23 -13.16
C GLU A 105 -2.88 5.73 -13.41
N LYS A 106 -1.90 5.10 -12.77
CA LYS A 106 -0.48 5.46 -12.91
C LYS A 106 0.25 4.68 -13.99
N ALA A 107 -0.45 3.82 -14.73
CA ALA A 107 0.13 2.95 -15.76
C ALA A 107 1.33 2.13 -15.22
N CYS A 108 1.20 1.57 -14.03
CA CYS A 108 2.21 0.69 -13.45
C CYS A 108 2.27 -0.63 -14.21
N THR A 109 3.47 -1.16 -14.38
CA THR A 109 3.71 -2.39 -15.14
C THR A 109 3.80 -3.63 -14.25
N SER A 110 3.91 -3.42 -12.94
CA SER A 110 3.89 -4.48 -11.94
C SER A 110 3.53 -3.93 -10.56
N ILE A 111 3.15 -4.84 -9.67
CA ILE A 111 2.92 -4.54 -8.24
C ILE A 111 3.84 -5.44 -7.42
N VAL A 112 4.51 -4.87 -6.43
CA VAL A 112 5.29 -5.61 -5.43
C VAL A 112 4.66 -5.37 -4.07
N ILE A 113 4.17 -6.41 -3.44
CA ILE A 113 3.37 -6.31 -2.22
C ILE A 113 3.85 -7.30 -1.14
N GLY A 114 3.77 -6.90 0.12
CA GLY A 114 4.01 -7.80 1.25
C GLY A 114 2.92 -8.86 1.37
N SER A 115 3.29 -10.05 1.77
CA SER A 115 2.35 -11.18 1.90
C SER A 115 1.34 -11.01 3.03
N ARG A 116 1.65 -10.19 4.04
CA ARG A 116 0.85 -9.96 5.25
C ARG A 116 0.83 -8.48 5.61
N GLY A 117 -0.28 -8.05 6.22
CA GLY A 117 -0.43 -6.71 6.76
C GLY A 117 -0.06 -6.62 8.25
N PRO A 118 -0.43 -5.50 8.91
CA PRO A 118 -0.06 -5.23 10.32
C PRO A 118 -0.59 -6.27 11.31
N ALA A 119 -1.73 -6.90 11.02
CA ALA A 119 -2.39 -7.85 11.94
C ALA A 119 -1.66 -9.21 12.07
N GLY A 120 -0.75 -9.53 11.17
CA GLY A 120 -0.03 -10.81 11.16
C GLY A 120 -0.96 -12.03 11.15
N THR A 121 -0.94 -12.82 10.10
CA THR A 121 -1.73 -14.05 10.01
C THR A 121 -0.85 -15.28 10.01
N ALA A 122 -1.47 -16.47 10.13
CA ALA A 122 -0.77 -17.74 10.11
C ALA A 122 0.13 -17.88 8.87
N GLU A 123 1.26 -18.55 9.02
CA GLU A 123 2.37 -18.66 8.04
C GLU A 123 1.96 -19.14 6.65
N PHE A 124 0.85 -19.86 6.53
CA PHE A 124 0.42 -20.53 5.30
C PHE A 124 -0.61 -19.71 4.49
N PHE A 125 -1.02 -18.54 4.94
CA PHE A 125 -2.05 -17.77 4.27
C PHE A 125 -1.56 -16.39 3.86
N LEU A 126 -1.93 -15.96 2.66
CA LEU A 126 -1.77 -14.57 2.24
C LEU A 126 -2.73 -13.68 3.02
N GLY A 127 -2.33 -12.45 3.32
CA GLY A 127 -3.22 -11.43 3.84
C GLY A 127 -4.37 -11.14 2.88
N SER A 128 -5.47 -10.59 3.40
CA SER A 128 -6.67 -10.31 2.60
C SER A 128 -6.40 -9.36 1.43
N VAL A 129 -5.56 -8.35 1.64
CA VAL A 129 -5.20 -7.37 0.61
C VAL A 129 -4.32 -8.01 -0.46
N SER A 130 -3.23 -8.67 -0.08
CA SER A 130 -2.32 -9.32 -1.03
C SER A 130 -3.01 -10.41 -1.84
N SER A 131 -3.92 -11.17 -1.23
CA SER A 131 -4.72 -12.18 -1.91
C SER A 131 -5.62 -11.56 -2.99
N LYS A 132 -6.38 -10.51 -2.67
CA LYS A 132 -7.26 -9.83 -3.63
C LYS A 132 -6.47 -9.12 -4.74
N VAL A 133 -5.37 -8.46 -4.39
CA VAL A 133 -4.52 -7.81 -5.38
C VAL A 133 -3.95 -8.84 -6.35
N SER A 134 -3.43 -9.97 -5.86
CA SER A 134 -2.90 -11.02 -6.74
C SER A 134 -3.95 -11.63 -7.66
N GLN A 135 -5.19 -11.71 -7.21
CA GLN A 135 -6.30 -12.29 -7.98
C GLN A 135 -6.85 -11.35 -9.05
N TYR A 136 -6.95 -10.06 -8.74
CA TYR A 136 -7.67 -9.10 -9.59
C TYR A 136 -6.80 -8.06 -10.29
N ALA A 137 -5.52 -7.98 -10.00
CA ALA A 137 -4.62 -7.07 -10.71
C ALA A 137 -4.49 -7.47 -12.18
N SER A 138 -4.43 -6.47 -13.07
CA SER A 138 -4.22 -6.68 -14.50
C SER A 138 -2.73 -6.72 -14.91
N VAL A 139 -1.83 -6.57 -13.94
CA VAL A 139 -0.37 -6.60 -14.11
C VAL A 139 0.22 -7.69 -13.23
N PRO A 140 1.45 -8.15 -13.51
CA PRO A 140 2.16 -9.10 -12.64
C PRO A 140 2.27 -8.59 -11.21
N VAL A 141 2.10 -9.50 -10.25
CA VAL A 141 2.18 -9.21 -8.82
C VAL A 141 3.27 -10.08 -8.20
N LEU A 142 4.27 -9.45 -7.63
CA LEU A 142 5.32 -10.10 -6.83
C LEU A 142 4.94 -9.99 -5.36
N ILE A 143 4.81 -11.13 -4.71
CA ILE A 143 4.47 -11.20 -3.28
C ILE A 143 5.75 -11.47 -2.49
N VAL A 144 6.06 -10.60 -1.54
CA VAL A 144 7.25 -10.68 -0.68
C VAL A 144 6.85 -11.17 0.71
N LYS A 145 7.54 -12.20 1.18
CA LYS A 145 7.31 -12.80 2.50
C LYS A 145 8.23 -12.26 3.57
#